data_00d9c11ef586b2cd02703f7d9d847362
#
_entry.id   00d9c11ef586b2cd02703f7d9d847362
#
_cell.length_a   1.000
_cell.length_b   1.000
_cell.length_c   1.000
_cell.angle_alpha   90.00
_cell.angle_beta   90.00
_cell.angle_gamma   90.00
#
_symmetry.space_group_name_H-M   'P 1'
#
loop_
_entity.id
_entity.type
_entity.pdbx_description
1 polymer ?
#
loop_
_entity_poly.entity_id
_entity_poly.type
_entity_poly.pdbx_seq_one_letter_code
_entity_poly.pdbx_strand_id
1 'polypeptide(L)'
;MRLPDRSDVARVASVWWLPAALACTVGTLYICFSLAQWRTLSDPSWDLAIFAEAVQAYSRFEVPIVPIKAPGYNLLGDHFHPILALLGPIYRFFPSAITLLVIQDLLIAASVLPIARLAQRLFGRGGAVLVGLTYGLGWGLQGAVGAQFHEVCVAVPLLAVAGVAFVERRWGACMAWLAPVILVKEDLGLTVFVAGLALAWRRRGEDRSGMLVSLAYALFGIVAFVLTVKVLLPAVNPAGTWAYSLDGSATGAGTTMASKAAVHQIPSVWAILTTPPVKIKTLLILVAGAGFVGLRSPWFALVLSTLAWRFAGSVNAYYQWNSWHYNAVLVPIAACALLDVVSRWIQPERGGADPEEPARASFDEKYRRVAAWAVACVPAVSLALTASFLPLWKLPTLAESPRMAAAQGALDVVPAGARVESDTTLLARLVPGRDVYWVGTTVGMDTPPEYVVVDRQSYAWGGAEVD
;
A
#
# COMPACT_ATOMS: atom_id res chain seq x y z
N MET A 1 18.42 -21.17 -26.53
CA MET A 1 17.83 -21.13 -25.16
C MET A 1 17.54 -22.57 -24.78
N ARG A 2 18.31 -23.19 -23.84
CA ARG A 2 18.04 -24.56 -23.39
C ARG A 2 16.83 -24.55 -22.46
N LEU A 3 15.85 -25.41 -22.71
CA LEU A 3 14.75 -25.62 -21.78
C LEU A 3 15.31 -26.14 -20.45
N PRO A 4 14.80 -25.69 -19.29
CA PRO A 4 15.28 -26.15 -17.98
C PRO A 4 15.01 -27.65 -17.85
N ASP A 5 16.02 -28.39 -17.34
CA ASP A 5 15.92 -29.82 -17.08
C ASP A 5 14.93 -30.10 -15.92
N ARG A 6 14.31 -31.30 -15.92
CA ARG A 6 13.37 -31.72 -14.86
C ARG A 6 13.98 -31.62 -13.46
N SER A 7 15.29 -31.86 -13.32
CA SER A 7 16.02 -31.71 -12.06
C SER A 7 16.09 -30.21 -11.60
N ASP A 8 16.24 -29.29 -12.53
CA ASP A 8 16.25 -27.83 -12.22
C ASP A 8 14.86 -27.37 -11.79
N VAL A 9 13.81 -27.81 -12.49
CA VAL A 9 12.42 -27.51 -12.13
C VAL A 9 12.08 -28.06 -10.73
N ALA A 10 12.48 -29.33 -10.44
CA ALA A 10 12.24 -29.91 -9.12
C ALA A 10 12.99 -29.17 -8.01
N ARG A 11 14.23 -28.73 -8.26
CA ARG A 11 15.03 -27.96 -7.32
C ARG A 11 14.42 -26.58 -7.06
N VAL A 12 13.97 -25.88 -8.10
CA VAL A 12 13.26 -24.60 -7.97
C VAL A 12 11.97 -24.80 -7.19
N ALA A 13 11.16 -25.79 -7.54
CA ALA A 13 9.92 -26.10 -6.83
C ALA A 13 10.16 -26.40 -5.33
N SER A 14 11.21 -27.18 -5.00
CA SER A 14 11.54 -27.53 -3.61
C SER A 14 11.92 -26.34 -2.75
N VAL A 15 12.34 -25.24 -3.37
CA VAL A 15 12.80 -24.01 -2.70
C VAL A 15 11.66 -23.03 -2.50
N TRP A 16 10.70 -22.97 -3.44
CA TRP A 16 9.64 -21.97 -3.47
C TRP A 16 8.30 -22.44 -2.90
N TRP A 17 8.10 -23.77 -2.69
CA TRP A 17 6.79 -24.28 -2.25
C TRP A 17 6.30 -23.64 -0.94
N LEU A 18 7.21 -23.48 0.06
CA LEU A 18 6.82 -22.90 1.36
C LEU A 18 6.51 -21.41 1.26
N PRO A 19 7.35 -20.54 0.65
CA PRO A 19 6.95 -19.16 0.35
C PRO A 19 5.64 -19.06 -0.42
N ALA A 20 5.41 -19.92 -1.42
CA ALA A 20 4.17 -19.94 -2.18
C ALA A 20 2.96 -20.34 -1.31
N ALA A 21 3.11 -21.39 -0.49
CA ALA A 21 2.05 -21.78 0.45
C ALA A 21 1.67 -20.67 1.42
N LEU A 22 2.67 -19.94 1.96
CA LEU A 22 2.44 -18.79 2.84
C LEU A 22 1.73 -17.64 2.10
N ALA A 23 2.14 -17.34 0.88
CA ALA A 23 1.48 -16.32 0.05
C ALA A 23 0.03 -16.75 -0.26
N CYS A 24 -0.21 -17.99 -0.64
CA CYS A 24 -1.56 -18.52 -0.86
C CYS A 24 -2.43 -18.42 0.41
N THR A 25 -1.87 -18.77 1.58
CA THR A 25 -2.60 -18.64 2.86
C THR A 25 -3.01 -17.20 3.13
N VAL A 26 -2.08 -16.25 3.01
CA VAL A 26 -2.36 -14.82 3.19
C VAL A 26 -3.38 -14.32 2.18
N GLY A 27 -3.21 -14.69 0.89
CA GLY A 27 -4.14 -14.30 -0.17
C GLY A 27 -5.55 -14.84 0.06
N THR A 28 -5.67 -16.11 0.46
CA THR A 28 -6.98 -16.70 0.77
C THR A 28 -7.67 -15.97 1.93
N LEU A 29 -6.93 -15.67 3.01
CA LEU A 29 -7.48 -14.94 4.16
C LEU A 29 -7.98 -13.53 3.74
N TYR A 30 -7.23 -12.81 2.94
CA TYR A 30 -7.61 -11.47 2.48
C TYR A 30 -8.78 -11.51 1.50
N ILE A 31 -8.77 -12.44 0.54
CA ILE A 31 -9.91 -12.61 -0.38
C ILE A 31 -11.18 -12.98 0.39
N CYS A 32 -11.11 -13.89 1.36
CA CYS A 32 -12.26 -14.21 2.21
C CYS A 32 -12.76 -12.97 2.97
N PHE A 33 -11.84 -12.16 3.52
CA PHE A 33 -12.19 -10.94 4.22
C PHE A 33 -12.84 -9.91 3.29
N SER A 34 -12.25 -9.61 2.14
CA SER A 34 -12.78 -8.67 1.15
C SER A 34 -14.16 -9.09 0.62
N LEU A 35 -14.34 -10.40 0.35
CA LEU A 35 -15.64 -10.94 -0.05
C LEU A 35 -16.68 -10.89 1.07
N ALA A 36 -16.28 -11.08 2.33
CA ALA A 36 -17.17 -10.94 3.47
C ALA A 36 -17.62 -9.48 3.64
N GLN A 37 -16.72 -8.50 3.56
CA GLN A 37 -17.09 -7.07 3.54
C GLN A 37 -18.08 -6.77 2.40
N TRP A 38 -17.79 -7.26 1.21
CA TRP A 38 -18.66 -7.07 0.06
C TRP A 38 -20.05 -7.63 0.30
N ARG A 39 -20.18 -8.86 0.79
CA ARG A 39 -21.48 -9.55 1.01
C ARG A 39 -22.29 -8.98 2.16
N THR A 40 -21.66 -8.30 3.09
CA THR A 40 -22.33 -7.74 4.28
C THR A 40 -22.55 -6.23 4.21
N LEU A 41 -22.07 -5.54 3.14
CA LEU A 41 -22.06 -4.08 3.05
C LEU A 41 -21.34 -3.42 4.25
N SER A 42 -20.38 -4.12 4.86
CA SER A 42 -19.59 -3.56 5.93
C SER A 42 -18.45 -2.71 5.36
N ASP A 43 -18.27 -1.53 5.93
CA ASP A 43 -17.20 -0.58 5.58
C ASP A 43 -17.09 -0.28 4.06
N PRO A 44 -18.20 0.13 3.38
CA PRO A 44 -18.15 0.48 1.96
C PRO A 44 -17.21 1.67 1.74
N SER A 45 -16.37 1.59 0.72
CA SER A 45 -15.40 2.63 0.40
C SER A 45 -15.82 3.44 -0.82
N TRP A 46 -15.81 4.75 -0.68
CA TRP A 46 -15.97 5.68 -1.80
C TRP A 46 -14.84 5.51 -2.83
N ASP A 47 -13.62 5.29 -2.32
CA ASP A 47 -12.43 5.13 -3.17
C ASP A 47 -12.51 3.89 -4.06
N LEU A 48 -13.11 2.78 -3.57
CA LEU A 48 -13.34 1.59 -4.40
C LEU A 48 -14.18 1.91 -5.65
N ALA A 49 -15.19 2.74 -5.51
CA ALA A 49 -16.05 3.14 -6.63
C ALA A 49 -15.30 4.06 -7.61
N ILE A 50 -14.54 5.04 -7.11
CA ILE A 50 -13.69 5.93 -7.90
C ILE A 50 -12.69 5.13 -8.74
N PHE A 51 -11.98 4.19 -8.11
CA PHE A 51 -11.02 3.35 -8.83
C PHE A 51 -11.70 2.39 -9.81
N ALA A 52 -12.90 1.88 -9.49
CA ALA A 52 -13.65 1.04 -10.40
C ALA A 52 -14.04 1.82 -11.68
N GLU A 53 -14.51 3.08 -11.58
CA GLU A 53 -14.77 3.94 -12.74
C GLU A 53 -13.50 4.22 -13.54
N ALA A 54 -12.40 4.57 -12.88
CA ALA A 54 -11.14 4.83 -13.56
C ALA A 54 -10.64 3.60 -14.34
N VAL A 55 -10.69 2.41 -13.72
CA VAL A 55 -10.24 1.17 -14.37
C VAL A 55 -11.24 0.73 -15.44
N GLN A 56 -12.55 1.01 -15.28
CA GLN A 56 -13.54 0.81 -16.32
C GLN A 56 -13.23 1.65 -17.57
N ALA A 57 -12.85 2.93 -17.40
CA ALA A 57 -12.41 3.77 -18.51
C ALA A 57 -11.16 3.20 -19.19
N TYR A 58 -10.14 2.84 -18.41
CA TYR A 58 -8.94 2.17 -18.95
C TYR A 58 -9.24 0.86 -19.68
N SER A 59 -10.27 0.12 -19.29
CA SER A 59 -10.68 -1.11 -19.97
C SER A 59 -11.21 -0.85 -21.39
N ARG A 60 -11.62 0.38 -21.67
CA ARG A 60 -12.08 0.88 -22.96
C ARG A 60 -11.02 1.70 -23.70
N PHE A 61 -9.80 1.79 -23.13
CA PHE A 61 -8.70 2.66 -23.60
C PHE A 61 -9.06 4.15 -23.59
N GLU A 62 -9.90 4.55 -22.63
CA GLU A 62 -10.34 5.92 -22.42
C GLU A 62 -9.56 6.58 -21.29
N VAL A 63 -9.61 7.92 -21.26
CA VAL A 63 -9.10 8.72 -20.14
C VAL A 63 -9.95 8.43 -18.89
N PRO A 64 -9.35 8.33 -17.68
CA PRO A 64 -10.08 7.96 -16.47
C PRO A 64 -10.94 9.12 -15.95
N ILE A 65 -12.02 9.41 -16.67
CA ILE A 65 -13.06 10.32 -16.20
C ILE A 65 -13.89 9.60 -15.15
N VAL A 66 -14.07 10.24 -14.00
CA VAL A 66 -14.70 9.67 -12.80
C VAL A 66 -15.86 10.58 -12.34
N PRO A 67 -17.07 10.37 -12.90
CA PRO A 67 -18.27 11.16 -12.58
C PRO A 67 -18.64 11.17 -11.09
N ILE A 68 -18.28 10.13 -10.34
CA ILE A 68 -18.45 10.09 -8.86
C ILE A 68 -17.80 11.29 -8.18
N LYS A 69 -16.66 11.78 -8.66
CA LYS A 69 -16.01 12.97 -8.10
C LYS A 69 -16.66 14.29 -8.58
N ALA A 70 -16.91 14.37 -9.85
CA ALA A 70 -17.67 15.44 -10.50
C ALA A 70 -17.84 15.11 -11.99
N PRO A 71 -18.85 15.65 -12.68
CA PRO A 71 -18.98 15.51 -14.13
C PRO A 71 -17.70 15.92 -14.87
N GLY A 72 -17.18 15.04 -15.72
CA GLY A 72 -15.98 15.29 -16.51
C GLY A 72 -14.66 15.29 -15.73
N TYR A 73 -14.65 14.87 -14.48
CA TYR A 73 -13.46 14.89 -13.63
C TYR A 73 -12.44 13.84 -14.02
N ASN A 74 -11.26 14.28 -14.46
CA ASN A 74 -10.15 13.38 -14.75
C ASN A 74 -9.38 13.02 -13.46
N LEU A 75 -9.42 11.74 -13.10
CA LEU A 75 -8.82 11.26 -11.85
C LEU A 75 -7.30 11.41 -11.79
N LEU A 76 -6.60 11.43 -12.94
CA LEU A 76 -5.15 11.70 -12.97
C LEU A 76 -4.78 13.13 -12.55
N GLY A 77 -5.75 14.05 -12.48
CA GLY A 77 -5.55 15.38 -11.93
C GLY A 77 -5.70 15.46 -10.41
N ASP A 78 -6.24 14.42 -9.78
CA ASP A 78 -6.35 14.29 -8.32
C ASP A 78 -5.09 13.64 -7.73
N HIS A 79 -4.82 12.42 -8.17
CA HIS A 79 -3.65 11.64 -7.82
C HIS A 79 -3.01 11.03 -9.08
N PHE A 80 -1.68 10.95 -9.11
CA PHE A 80 -0.95 10.42 -10.26
C PHE A 80 -0.71 8.91 -10.11
N HIS A 81 -1.60 8.12 -10.72
CA HIS A 81 -1.56 6.65 -10.65
C HIS A 81 -1.76 5.97 -12.02
N PRO A 82 -1.01 6.36 -13.07
CA PRO A 82 -1.21 5.79 -14.41
C PRO A 82 -0.95 4.29 -14.49
N ILE A 83 -0.28 3.69 -13.52
CA ILE A 83 -0.04 2.24 -13.44
C ILE A 83 -1.35 1.43 -13.39
N LEU A 84 -2.44 2.03 -12.93
CA LEU A 84 -3.76 1.39 -12.88
C LEU A 84 -4.31 1.07 -14.28
N ALA A 85 -3.81 1.70 -15.34
CA ALA A 85 -4.15 1.33 -16.70
C ALA A 85 -3.82 -0.14 -17.03
N LEU A 86 -2.84 -0.73 -16.34
CA LEU A 86 -2.51 -2.16 -16.48
C LEU A 86 -3.63 -3.08 -15.98
N LEU A 87 -4.56 -2.59 -15.16
CA LEU A 87 -5.73 -3.33 -14.69
C LEU A 87 -6.88 -3.33 -15.68
N GLY A 88 -6.89 -2.40 -16.65
CA GLY A 88 -7.94 -2.27 -17.65
C GLY A 88 -8.22 -3.58 -18.42
N PRO A 89 -7.21 -4.28 -18.95
CA PRO A 89 -7.43 -5.56 -19.63
C PRO A 89 -8.08 -6.62 -18.75
N ILE A 90 -7.72 -6.70 -17.46
CA ILE A 90 -8.30 -7.66 -16.51
C ILE A 90 -9.76 -7.28 -16.23
N TYR A 91 -10.03 -6.01 -15.97
CA TYR A 91 -11.37 -5.50 -15.71
C TYR A 91 -12.30 -5.67 -16.90
N ARG A 92 -11.79 -5.61 -18.13
CA ARG A 92 -12.57 -5.85 -19.34
C ARG A 92 -13.20 -7.25 -19.38
N PHE A 93 -12.50 -8.26 -18.84
CA PHE A 93 -13.01 -9.64 -18.75
C PHE A 93 -13.87 -9.86 -17.51
N PHE A 94 -13.58 -9.14 -16.43
CA PHE A 94 -14.25 -9.26 -15.14
C PHE A 94 -14.70 -7.88 -14.64
N PRO A 95 -15.73 -7.26 -15.26
CA PRO A 95 -16.16 -5.89 -14.94
C PRO A 95 -16.91 -5.83 -13.62
N SER A 96 -16.17 -5.77 -12.53
CA SER A 96 -16.71 -5.70 -11.16
C SER A 96 -15.70 -5.04 -10.22
N ALA A 97 -16.19 -4.31 -9.23
CA ALA A 97 -15.34 -3.81 -8.15
C ALA A 97 -14.69 -4.94 -7.33
N ILE A 98 -15.31 -6.14 -7.28
CA ILE A 98 -14.70 -7.35 -6.68
C ILE A 98 -13.35 -7.67 -7.35
N THR A 99 -13.22 -7.44 -8.65
CA THR A 99 -11.97 -7.67 -9.39
C THR A 99 -10.83 -6.86 -8.79
N LEU A 100 -11.08 -5.60 -8.44
CA LEU A 100 -10.07 -4.73 -7.82
C LEU A 100 -9.71 -5.21 -6.40
N LEU A 101 -10.71 -5.64 -5.62
CA LEU A 101 -10.47 -6.22 -4.28
C LEU A 101 -9.57 -7.45 -4.38
N VAL A 102 -9.89 -8.39 -5.26
CA VAL A 102 -9.10 -9.62 -5.45
C VAL A 102 -7.69 -9.31 -5.97
N ILE A 103 -7.54 -8.35 -6.90
CA ILE A 103 -6.21 -7.93 -7.39
C ILE A 103 -5.38 -7.36 -6.25
N GLN A 104 -5.94 -6.48 -5.40
CA GLN A 104 -5.24 -5.96 -4.23
C GLN A 104 -4.75 -7.09 -3.32
N ASP A 105 -5.63 -8.02 -2.98
CA ASP A 105 -5.34 -9.14 -2.09
C ASP A 105 -4.23 -10.04 -2.66
N LEU A 106 -4.27 -10.31 -3.97
CA LEU A 106 -3.24 -11.09 -4.67
C LEU A 106 -1.90 -10.36 -4.76
N LEU A 107 -1.88 -9.03 -4.98
CA LEU A 107 -0.66 -8.23 -5.00
C LEU A 107 0.00 -8.22 -3.61
N ILE A 108 -0.79 -8.02 -2.56
CA ILE A 108 -0.31 -8.09 -1.18
C ILE A 108 0.23 -9.50 -0.87
N ALA A 109 -0.50 -10.55 -1.23
CA ALA A 109 -0.06 -11.94 -1.05
C ALA A 109 1.24 -12.24 -1.82
N ALA A 110 1.37 -11.76 -3.06
CA ALA A 110 2.56 -11.93 -3.87
C ALA A 110 3.81 -11.31 -3.22
N SER A 111 3.64 -10.21 -2.46
CA SER A 111 4.74 -9.57 -1.74
C SER A 111 5.34 -10.45 -0.62
N VAL A 112 4.60 -11.44 -0.15
CA VAL A 112 5.07 -12.42 0.85
C VAL A 112 6.17 -13.31 0.27
N LEU A 113 6.11 -13.62 -1.03
CA LEU A 113 7.06 -14.54 -1.69
C LEU A 113 8.53 -14.13 -1.47
N PRO A 114 8.98 -12.92 -1.86
CA PRO A 114 10.38 -12.54 -1.72
C PRO A 114 10.80 -12.44 -0.24
N ILE A 115 9.94 -11.96 0.64
CA ILE A 115 10.22 -11.80 2.07
C ILE A 115 10.39 -13.17 2.74
N ALA A 116 9.43 -14.09 2.57
CA ALA A 116 9.48 -15.45 3.12
C ALA A 116 10.67 -16.22 2.57
N ARG A 117 11.00 -16.04 1.27
CA ARG A 117 12.15 -16.68 0.65
C ARG A 117 13.48 -16.20 1.23
N LEU A 118 13.62 -14.89 1.47
CA LEU A 118 14.79 -14.32 2.13
C LEU A 118 14.90 -14.84 3.57
N ALA A 119 13.79 -14.82 4.33
CA ALA A 119 13.75 -15.35 5.70
C ALA A 119 14.08 -16.86 5.75
N GLN A 120 13.62 -17.64 4.76
CA GLN A 120 13.97 -19.06 4.64
C GLN A 120 15.48 -19.28 4.49
N ARG A 121 16.16 -18.42 3.73
CA ARG A 121 17.63 -18.51 3.56
C ARG A 121 18.39 -18.11 4.83
N LEU A 122 17.89 -17.16 5.58
CA LEU A 122 18.53 -16.67 6.80
C LEU A 122 18.29 -17.60 7.99
N PHE A 123 17.06 -18.11 8.14
CA PHE A 123 16.60 -18.79 9.35
C PHE A 123 16.05 -20.22 9.11
N GLY A 124 16.05 -20.70 7.87
CA GLY A 124 15.40 -21.95 7.53
C GLY A 124 13.87 -21.86 7.45
N ARG A 125 13.19 -23.01 7.42
CA ARG A 125 11.73 -23.11 7.24
C ARG A 125 10.95 -22.40 8.34
N GLY A 126 11.37 -22.53 9.60
CA GLY A 126 10.73 -21.84 10.75
C GLY A 126 10.75 -20.33 10.60
N GLY A 127 11.87 -19.76 10.13
CA GLY A 127 11.97 -18.34 9.86
C GLY A 127 11.11 -17.89 8.69
N ALA A 128 10.96 -18.69 7.64
CA ALA A 128 10.04 -18.41 6.55
C ALA A 128 8.60 -18.29 7.05
N VAL A 129 8.15 -19.21 7.91
CA VAL A 129 6.81 -19.20 8.50
C VAL A 129 6.64 -17.99 9.39
N LEU A 130 7.55 -17.79 10.36
CA LEU A 130 7.46 -16.67 11.31
C LEU A 130 7.42 -15.32 10.58
N VAL A 131 8.45 -15.03 9.77
CA VAL A 131 8.58 -13.72 9.12
C VAL A 131 7.56 -13.57 8.01
N GLY A 132 7.30 -14.62 7.22
CA GLY A 132 6.34 -14.58 6.11
C GLY A 132 4.91 -14.31 6.57
N LEU A 133 4.43 -14.99 7.61
CA LEU A 133 3.09 -14.74 8.17
C LEU A 133 3.02 -13.40 8.90
N THR A 134 4.02 -13.08 9.72
CA THR A 134 4.06 -11.80 10.44
C THR A 134 4.06 -10.61 9.47
N TYR A 135 4.82 -10.71 8.38
CA TYR A 135 4.83 -9.73 7.32
C TYR A 135 3.47 -9.69 6.59
N GLY A 136 3.03 -10.85 6.08
CA GLY A 136 1.82 -10.94 5.26
C GLY A 136 0.55 -10.53 6.00
N LEU A 137 0.48 -10.76 7.32
CA LEU A 137 -0.61 -10.34 8.20
C LEU A 137 -0.28 -9.03 8.94
N GLY A 138 0.73 -8.30 8.49
CA GLY A 138 1.19 -7.07 9.10
C GLY A 138 0.09 -5.99 9.19
N TRP A 139 0.12 -5.23 10.26
CA TRP A 139 -0.86 -4.21 10.60
C TRP A 139 -1.24 -3.26 9.46
N GLY A 140 -0.25 -2.76 8.71
CA GLY A 140 -0.50 -1.83 7.60
C GLY A 140 -1.10 -2.50 6.36
N LEU A 141 -0.83 -3.80 6.13
CA LEU A 141 -1.44 -4.56 5.04
C LEU A 141 -2.90 -4.88 5.35
N GLN A 142 -3.20 -5.30 6.59
CA GLN A 142 -4.59 -5.49 7.03
C GLN A 142 -5.39 -4.19 6.98
N GLY A 143 -4.78 -3.05 7.37
CA GLY A 143 -5.41 -1.74 7.27
C GLY A 143 -5.77 -1.38 5.82
N ALA A 144 -4.89 -1.69 4.86
CA ALA A 144 -5.14 -1.46 3.45
C ALA A 144 -6.29 -2.34 2.90
N VAL A 145 -6.28 -3.64 3.23
CA VAL A 145 -7.37 -4.54 2.83
C VAL A 145 -8.70 -4.11 3.46
N GLY A 146 -8.70 -3.71 4.74
CA GLY A 146 -9.88 -3.20 5.43
C GLY A 146 -10.45 -1.91 4.81
N ALA A 147 -9.59 -1.06 4.26
CA ALA A 147 -9.98 0.17 3.54
C ALA A 147 -10.46 -0.09 2.11
N GLN A 148 -10.47 -1.34 1.67
CA GLN A 148 -10.74 -1.78 0.30
C GLN A 148 -9.66 -1.35 -0.70
N PHE A 149 -9.94 -1.38 -2.02
CA PHE A 149 -8.93 -1.17 -3.03
C PHE A 149 -8.36 0.25 -3.03
N HIS A 150 -7.02 0.32 -3.03
CA HIS A 150 -6.25 1.54 -3.28
C HIS A 150 -5.01 1.25 -4.13
N GLU A 151 -4.60 2.23 -4.93
CA GLU A 151 -3.46 2.14 -5.86
C GLU A 151 -2.15 1.69 -5.21
N VAL A 152 -1.94 2.03 -3.94
CA VAL A 152 -0.72 1.69 -3.19
C VAL A 152 -0.49 0.19 -3.04
N CYS A 153 -1.52 -0.65 -3.24
CA CYS A 153 -1.36 -2.11 -3.24
C CYS A 153 -0.36 -2.59 -4.29
N VAL A 154 -0.22 -1.85 -5.41
CA VAL A 154 0.77 -2.15 -6.47
C VAL A 154 2.20 -1.87 -5.99
N ALA A 155 2.39 -0.86 -5.15
CA ALA A 155 3.72 -0.53 -4.60
C ALA A 155 4.23 -1.60 -3.61
N VAL A 156 3.34 -2.33 -2.92
CA VAL A 156 3.71 -3.30 -1.90
C VAL A 156 4.62 -4.41 -2.42
N PRO A 157 4.29 -5.16 -3.47
CA PRO A 157 5.18 -6.18 -4.03
C PRO A 157 6.45 -5.58 -4.65
N LEU A 158 6.36 -4.40 -5.28
CA LEU A 158 7.53 -3.72 -5.84
C LEU A 158 8.55 -3.37 -4.76
N LEU A 159 8.10 -2.80 -3.65
CA LEU A 159 8.93 -2.48 -2.49
C LEU A 159 9.49 -3.73 -1.81
N ALA A 160 8.73 -4.82 -1.73
CA ALA A 160 9.19 -6.07 -1.16
C ALA A 160 10.33 -6.69 -1.99
N VAL A 161 10.17 -6.76 -3.32
CA VAL A 161 11.22 -7.27 -4.22
C VAL A 161 12.44 -6.36 -4.24
N ALA A 162 12.23 -5.04 -4.32
CA ALA A 162 13.32 -4.06 -4.29
C ALA A 162 14.09 -4.12 -2.96
N GLY A 163 13.39 -4.21 -1.83
CA GLY A 163 14.01 -4.33 -0.51
C GLY A 163 14.80 -5.63 -0.33
N VAL A 164 14.28 -6.75 -0.81
CA VAL A 164 15.04 -8.01 -0.85
C VAL A 164 16.28 -7.87 -1.73
N ALA A 165 16.18 -7.24 -2.90
CA ALA A 165 17.32 -6.98 -3.76
C ALA A 165 18.36 -6.06 -3.09
N PHE A 166 17.92 -5.08 -2.28
CA PHE A 166 18.78 -4.24 -1.44
C PHE A 166 19.56 -5.08 -0.41
N VAL A 167 18.87 -5.96 0.32
CA VAL A 167 19.50 -6.86 1.32
C VAL A 167 20.52 -7.78 0.66
N GLU A 168 20.23 -8.27 -0.55
CA GLU A 168 21.10 -9.15 -1.34
C GLU A 168 22.18 -8.40 -2.13
N ARG A 169 22.30 -7.08 -1.97
CA ARG A 169 23.25 -6.22 -2.69
C ARG A 169 23.11 -6.29 -4.23
N ARG A 170 21.94 -6.65 -4.72
CA ARG A 170 21.60 -6.64 -6.15
C ARG A 170 21.10 -5.24 -6.55
N TRP A 171 22.03 -4.27 -6.55
CA TRP A 171 21.72 -2.85 -6.65
C TRP A 171 20.92 -2.47 -7.89
N GLY A 172 21.28 -2.99 -9.07
CA GLY A 172 20.57 -2.75 -10.32
C GLY A 172 19.13 -3.29 -10.28
N ALA A 173 18.92 -4.49 -9.72
CA ALA A 173 17.60 -5.07 -9.53
C ALA A 173 16.76 -4.25 -8.54
N CYS A 174 17.38 -3.76 -7.45
CA CYS A 174 16.71 -2.87 -6.50
C CYS A 174 16.17 -1.61 -7.18
N MET A 175 16.98 -0.91 -7.95
CA MET A 175 16.58 0.28 -8.71
C MET A 175 15.50 -0.04 -9.74
N ALA A 176 15.65 -1.14 -10.49
CA ALA A 176 14.70 -1.53 -11.53
C ALA A 176 13.30 -1.83 -10.96
N TRP A 177 13.21 -2.55 -9.83
CA TRP A 177 11.94 -2.87 -9.19
C TRP A 177 11.31 -1.67 -8.48
N LEU A 178 12.12 -0.71 -8.06
CA LEU A 178 11.62 0.48 -7.38
C LEU A 178 11.18 1.58 -8.37
N ALA A 179 11.76 1.64 -9.57
CA ALA A 179 11.44 2.68 -10.55
C ALA A 179 9.93 2.78 -10.88
N PRO A 180 9.17 1.68 -11.09
CA PRO A 180 7.74 1.78 -11.40
C PRO A 180 6.86 2.39 -10.29
N VAL A 181 7.33 2.50 -9.03
CA VAL A 181 6.50 3.05 -7.95
C VAL A 181 6.15 4.51 -8.15
N ILE A 182 6.93 5.27 -8.96
CA ILE A 182 6.60 6.65 -9.34
C ILE A 182 5.29 6.76 -10.11
N LEU A 183 4.84 5.66 -10.75
CA LEU A 183 3.59 5.58 -11.49
C LEU A 183 2.42 5.11 -10.64
N VAL A 184 2.67 4.77 -9.36
CA VAL A 184 1.65 4.30 -8.43
C VAL A 184 0.99 5.46 -7.70
N LYS A 185 1.81 6.41 -7.24
CA LYS A 185 1.33 7.62 -6.56
C LYS A 185 2.41 8.71 -6.63
N GLU A 186 1.98 9.97 -6.70
CA GLU A 186 2.87 11.12 -6.87
C GLU A 186 3.96 11.20 -5.79
N ASP A 187 3.64 10.92 -4.53
CA ASP A 187 4.58 11.03 -3.39
C ASP A 187 5.63 9.92 -3.37
N LEU A 188 5.42 8.81 -4.09
CA LEU A 188 6.38 7.70 -4.13
C LEU A 188 7.65 8.04 -4.93
N GLY A 189 7.67 9.13 -5.68
CA GLY A 189 8.92 9.71 -6.20
C GLY A 189 9.90 10.09 -5.08
N LEU A 190 9.39 10.55 -3.92
CA LEU A 190 10.21 10.78 -2.73
C LEU A 190 10.75 9.48 -2.14
N THR A 191 10.00 8.38 -2.24
CA THR A 191 10.48 7.05 -1.82
C THR A 191 11.66 6.61 -2.68
N VAL A 192 11.59 6.81 -3.99
CA VAL A 192 12.70 6.54 -4.93
C VAL A 192 13.91 7.43 -4.61
N PHE A 193 13.69 8.70 -4.32
CA PHE A 193 14.75 9.64 -3.89
C PHE A 193 15.50 9.12 -2.66
N VAL A 194 14.77 8.82 -1.58
CA VAL A 194 15.39 8.33 -0.33
C VAL A 194 16.07 6.97 -0.53
N ALA A 195 15.49 6.09 -1.37
CA ALA A 195 16.10 4.81 -1.71
C ALA A 195 17.44 5.00 -2.47
N GLY A 196 17.50 5.94 -3.39
CA GLY A 196 18.75 6.32 -4.07
C GLY A 196 19.83 6.78 -3.08
N LEU A 197 19.45 7.58 -2.07
CA LEU A 197 20.36 7.97 -0.98
C LEU A 197 20.79 6.78 -0.12
N ALA A 198 19.88 5.86 0.22
CA ALA A 198 20.20 4.65 0.97
C ALA A 198 21.16 3.73 0.21
N LEU A 199 20.98 3.59 -1.11
CA LEU A 199 21.88 2.88 -2.01
C LEU A 199 23.27 3.56 -2.06
N ALA A 200 23.32 4.87 -2.23
CA ALA A 200 24.57 5.63 -2.25
C ALA A 200 25.33 5.49 -0.93
N TRP A 201 24.62 5.56 0.19
CA TRP A 201 25.19 5.34 1.52
C TRP A 201 25.81 3.95 1.68
N ARG A 202 25.18 2.91 1.18
CA ARG A 202 25.70 1.52 1.23
C ARG A 202 26.94 1.34 0.36
N ARG A 203 27.04 2.05 -0.75
CA ARG A 203 28.11 1.91 -1.74
C ARG A 203 29.28 2.86 -1.52
N ARG A 204 29.17 3.83 -0.61
CA ARG A 204 30.15 4.93 -0.45
C ARG A 204 31.59 4.50 -0.17
N GLY A 205 31.79 3.33 0.42
CA GLY A 205 33.12 2.81 0.75
C GLY A 205 33.61 1.70 -0.17
N GLU A 206 32.77 1.23 -1.10
CA GLU A 206 33.03 0.05 -1.92
C GLU A 206 33.21 0.40 -3.41
N ASP A 207 32.37 1.28 -3.94
CA ASP A 207 32.26 1.56 -5.37
C ASP A 207 31.82 3.00 -5.61
N ARG A 208 32.77 3.89 -5.92
CA ARG A 208 32.49 5.31 -6.19
C ARG A 208 31.56 5.49 -7.39
N SER A 209 31.74 4.70 -8.45
CA SER A 209 30.92 4.78 -9.66
C SER A 209 29.48 4.38 -9.34
N GLY A 210 29.31 3.30 -8.61
CA GLY A 210 27.99 2.85 -8.16
C GLY A 210 27.33 3.80 -7.16
N MET A 211 28.11 4.48 -6.31
CA MET A 211 27.57 5.55 -5.47
C MET A 211 27.01 6.69 -6.33
N LEU A 212 27.75 7.13 -7.36
CA LEU A 212 27.29 8.20 -8.26
C LEU A 212 26.03 7.79 -9.05
N VAL A 213 25.96 6.55 -9.54
CA VAL A 213 24.74 6.01 -10.17
C VAL A 213 23.56 6.04 -9.21
N SER A 214 23.78 5.69 -7.93
CA SER A 214 22.73 5.72 -6.90
C SER A 214 22.26 7.15 -6.59
N LEU A 215 23.18 8.13 -6.61
CA LEU A 215 22.83 9.56 -6.46
C LEU A 215 22.07 10.08 -7.69
N ALA A 216 22.45 9.67 -8.91
CA ALA A 216 21.68 10.00 -10.11
C ALA A 216 20.26 9.39 -10.06
N TYR A 217 20.13 8.18 -9.50
CA TYR A 217 18.82 7.56 -9.26
C TYR A 217 18.01 8.31 -8.19
N ALA A 218 18.65 8.84 -7.14
CA ALA A 218 17.96 9.73 -6.20
C ALA A 218 17.47 11.01 -6.89
N LEU A 219 18.33 11.64 -7.72
CA LEU A 219 17.91 12.79 -8.51
C LEU A 219 16.72 12.48 -9.43
N PHE A 220 16.72 11.32 -10.07
CA PHE A 220 15.57 10.87 -10.86
C PHE A 220 14.28 10.83 -10.01
N GLY A 221 14.32 10.29 -8.79
CA GLY A 221 13.15 10.22 -7.90
C GLY A 221 12.59 11.60 -7.54
N ILE A 222 13.45 12.55 -7.14
CA ILE A 222 12.99 13.89 -6.78
C ILE A 222 12.52 14.69 -8.02
N VAL A 223 13.17 14.54 -9.16
CA VAL A 223 12.72 15.17 -10.41
C VAL A 223 11.36 14.63 -10.83
N ALA A 224 11.15 13.30 -10.76
CA ALA A 224 9.86 12.68 -11.05
C ALA A 224 8.76 13.22 -10.13
N PHE A 225 9.02 13.32 -8.82
CA PHE A 225 8.08 13.92 -7.87
C PHE A 225 7.73 15.36 -8.23
N VAL A 226 8.74 16.22 -8.43
CA VAL A 226 8.53 17.64 -8.74
C VAL A 226 7.79 17.81 -10.06
N LEU A 227 8.17 17.06 -11.10
CA LEU A 227 7.50 17.09 -12.40
C LEU A 227 6.03 16.67 -12.27
N THR A 228 5.75 15.61 -11.52
CA THR A 228 4.38 15.13 -11.32
C THR A 228 3.55 16.18 -10.60
N VAL A 229 4.02 16.71 -9.48
CA VAL A 229 3.23 17.62 -8.62
C VAL A 229 3.09 19.03 -9.21
N LYS A 230 4.13 19.53 -9.90
CA LYS A 230 4.15 20.91 -10.41
C LYS A 230 3.72 21.05 -11.87
N VAL A 231 3.75 19.97 -12.65
CA VAL A 231 3.45 20.01 -14.08
C VAL A 231 2.31 19.06 -14.45
N LEU A 232 2.45 17.75 -14.17
CA LEU A 232 1.51 16.76 -14.68
C LEU A 232 0.14 16.87 -14.00
N LEU A 233 0.09 16.90 -12.67
CA LEU A 233 -1.17 17.03 -11.93
C LEU A 233 -1.90 18.33 -12.26
N PRO A 234 -1.27 19.52 -12.19
CA PRO A 234 -1.93 20.76 -12.57
C PRO A 234 -2.41 20.80 -14.02
N ALA A 235 -1.67 20.21 -14.95
CA ALA A 235 -2.04 20.18 -16.37
C ALA A 235 -3.32 19.37 -16.65
N VAL A 236 -3.64 18.41 -15.79
CA VAL A 236 -4.80 17.51 -15.95
C VAL A 236 -5.94 17.89 -15.01
N ASN A 237 -5.66 18.56 -13.90
CA ASN A 237 -6.67 18.99 -12.95
C ASN A 237 -7.49 20.19 -13.50
N PRO A 238 -8.82 20.12 -13.51
CA PRO A 238 -9.66 21.24 -14.01
C PRO A 238 -9.42 22.57 -13.29
N ALA A 239 -8.99 22.53 -12.02
CA ALA A 239 -8.65 23.75 -11.25
C ALA A 239 -7.24 24.29 -11.55
N GLY A 240 -6.42 23.62 -12.37
CA GLY A 240 -5.05 24.01 -12.67
C GLY A 240 -4.08 23.95 -11.48
N THR A 241 -4.49 23.31 -10.39
CA THR A 241 -3.70 23.20 -9.15
C THR A 241 -3.79 21.79 -8.59
N TRP A 242 -2.79 21.39 -7.80
CA TRP A 242 -2.88 20.14 -7.06
C TRP A 242 -3.64 20.35 -5.75
N ALA A 243 -4.73 19.59 -5.56
CA ALA A 243 -5.67 19.77 -4.44
C ALA A 243 -5.06 19.52 -3.05
N TYR A 244 -3.95 18.80 -2.96
CA TYR A 244 -3.29 18.41 -1.71
C TYR A 244 -2.01 19.21 -1.43
N SER A 245 -1.84 20.37 -2.08
CA SER A 245 -0.69 21.23 -1.85
C SER A 245 -0.63 21.73 -0.39
N LEU A 246 0.59 21.74 0.19
CA LEU A 246 0.80 22.13 1.58
C LEU A 246 0.58 23.64 1.85
N ASP A 247 0.45 24.43 0.81
CA ASP A 247 0.27 25.90 0.87
C ASP A 247 -1.18 26.36 1.12
N GLY A 248 -2.09 25.41 1.36
CA GLY A 248 -3.48 25.72 1.73
C GLY A 248 -4.33 26.27 0.60
N SER A 249 -3.86 26.28 -0.65
CA SER A 249 -4.62 26.71 -1.83
C SER A 249 -5.64 25.65 -2.31
N ALA A 250 -5.82 24.55 -1.57
CA ALA A 250 -6.70 23.46 -1.93
C ALA A 250 -8.17 23.85 -1.86
N THR A 251 -8.77 24.09 -3.02
CA THR A 251 -10.22 24.28 -3.23
C THR A 251 -10.86 23.00 -3.79
N GLY A 252 -10.56 21.84 -3.21
CA GLY A 252 -11.16 20.58 -3.64
C GLY A 252 -12.33 20.15 -2.75
N ALA A 253 -13.37 19.57 -3.34
CA ALA A 253 -14.62 19.14 -2.71
C ALA A 253 -14.50 18.01 -1.66
N GLY A 254 -13.34 17.82 -1.04
CA GLY A 254 -13.08 16.85 0.03
C GLY A 254 -12.46 17.45 1.30
N THR A 255 -12.15 18.74 1.30
CA THR A 255 -11.64 19.44 2.48
C THR A 255 -12.80 20.08 3.23
N THR A 256 -13.41 19.33 4.14
CA THR A 256 -14.30 19.87 5.16
C THR A 256 -13.63 21.04 5.91
N MET A 257 -14.35 22.09 6.09
CA MET A 257 -14.15 23.39 6.72
C MET A 257 -13.27 23.52 7.97
N ALA A 258 -12.35 22.62 8.26
CA ALA A 258 -11.50 22.67 9.46
C ALA A 258 -10.13 23.36 9.26
N SER A 259 -9.76 23.77 8.05
CA SER A 259 -8.38 24.22 7.77
C SER A 259 -8.16 25.74 7.72
N LYS A 260 -9.17 26.58 7.95
CA LYS A 260 -9.02 28.04 7.85
C LYS A 260 -8.55 28.77 9.12
N ALA A 261 -8.28 28.09 10.22
CA ALA A 261 -8.06 28.76 11.52
C ALA A 261 -6.72 28.54 12.22
N ALA A 262 -5.69 28.03 11.56
CA ALA A 262 -4.42 27.76 12.28
C ALA A 262 -3.15 28.03 11.45
N VAL A 263 -3.06 29.18 10.81
CA VAL A 263 -1.78 29.66 10.28
C VAL A 263 -1.23 30.69 11.25
N HIS A 264 -0.49 30.28 12.29
CA HIS A 264 0.39 31.23 12.99
C HIS A 264 1.49 30.63 13.87
N GLN A 265 1.66 29.31 13.96
CA GLN A 265 2.88 28.75 14.57
C GLN A 265 3.28 27.49 13.80
N ILE A 266 4.50 27.49 13.27
CA ILE A 266 5.10 26.23 12.76
C ILE A 266 5.20 25.30 13.97
N PRO A 267 4.46 24.17 14.00
CA PRO A 267 4.49 23.29 15.15
C PRO A 267 5.91 22.73 15.33
N SER A 268 6.35 22.58 16.57
CA SER A 268 7.64 21.97 16.84
C SER A 268 7.69 20.54 16.22
N VAL A 269 8.86 20.10 15.82
CA VAL A 269 9.06 18.72 15.31
C VAL A 269 8.49 17.70 16.30
N TRP A 270 8.63 17.95 17.60
CA TRP A 270 8.03 17.13 18.64
C TRP A 270 6.49 17.08 18.53
N ALA A 271 5.83 18.22 18.38
CA ALA A 271 4.37 18.28 18.22
C ALA A 271 3.91 17.56 16.95
N ILE A 272 4.65 17.71 15.83
CA ILE A 272 4.36 17.00 14.57
C ILE A 272 4.39 15.49 14.78
N LEU A 273 5.34 14.96 15.54
CA LEU A 273 5.53 13.54 15.76
C LEU A 273 4.59 12.94 16.81
N THR A 274 4.10 13.74 17.75
CA THR A 274 3.40 13.22 18.94
C THR A 274 1.94 13.65 19.06
N THR A 275 1.50 14.63 18.29
CA THR A 275 0.14 15.17 18.40
C THR A 275 -0.65 14.95 17.10
N PRO A 276 -1.79 14.25 17.16
CA PRO A 276 -2.39 13.60 18.34
C PRO A 276 -1.62 12.33 18.77
N PRO A 277 -1.84 11.80 20.00
CA PRO A 277 -1.06 10.67 20.56
C PRO A 277 -1.05 9.38 19.73
N VAL A 278 -2.02 9.17 18.85
CA VAL A 278 -2.06 8.03 17.94
C VAL A 278 -0.83 7.97 17.04
N LYS A 279 -0.18 9.10 16.72
CA LYS A 279 1.07 9.15 15.95
C LYS A 279 2.20 8.40 16.66
N ILE A 280 2.32 8.55 17.99
CA ILE A 280 3.29 7.81 18.81
C ILE A 280 3.05 6.31 18.67
N LYS A 281 1.78 5.88 18.74
CA LYS A 281 1.42 4.47 18.58
C LYS A 281 1.79 3.94 17.21
N THR A 282 1.54 4.71 16.16
CA THR A 282 1.93 4.38 14.78
C THR A 282 3.45 4.21 14.67
N LEU A 283 4.23 5.12 15.24
CA LEU A 283 5.70 5.02 15.25
C LEU A 283 6.20 3.82 16.03
N LEU A 284 5.63 3.54 17.21
CA LEU A 284 6.03 2.38 18.02
C LEU A 284 5.77 1.06 17.30
N ILE A 285 4.60 0.92 16.66
CA ILE A 285 4.25 -0.29 15.91
C ILE A 285 5.15 -0.43 14.67
N LEU A 286 5.44 0.66 13.96
CA LEU A 286 6.36 0.67 12.83
C LEU A 286 7.77 0.23 13.24
N VAL A 287 8.30 0.79 14.32
CA VAL A 287 9.64 0.45 14.84
C VAL A 287 9.68 -0.98 15.37
N ALA A 288 8.62 -1.45 16.01
CA ALA A 288 8.47 -2.86 16.40
C ALA A 288 8.39 -3.77 15.16
N GLY A 289 7.69 -3.34 14.09
CA GLY A 289 7.66 -4.03 12.79
C GLY A 289 9.04 -4.17 12.13
N ALA A 290 9.96 -3.26 12.43
CA ALA A 290 11.38 -3.32 12.04
C ALA A 290 12.26 -4.05 13.09
N GLY A 291 11.66 -4.72 14.10
CA GLY A 291 12.37 -5.42 15.17
C GLY A 291 13.29 -4.50 15.99
N PHE A 292 13.01 -3.21 16.06
CA PHE A 292 13.84 -2.11 16.59
C PHE A 292 15.19 -1.95 15.86
N VAL A 293 15.89 -3.05 15.60
CA VAL A 293 17.23 -3.02 15.00
C VAL A 293 17.23 -2.56 13.55
N GLY A 294 16.11 -2.68 12.84
CA GLY A 294 15.94 -2.20 11.47
C GLY A 294 16.20 -0.70 11.31
N LEU A 295 16.07 0.09 12.37
CA LEU A 295 16.50 1.51 12.42
C LEU A 295 17.97 1.72 12.03
N ARG A 296 18.82 0.70 12.14
CA ARG A 296 20.24 0.73 11.73
C ARG A 296 20.44 0.46 10.24
N SER A 297 19.38 0.10 9.53
CA SER A 297 19.43 -0.06 8.07
C SER A 297 19.14 1.28 7.39
N PRO A 298 19.96 1.71 6.41
CA PRO A 298 19.63 2.90 5.64
C PRO A 298 18.33 2.74 4.83
N TRP A 299 17.90 1.51 4.56
CA TRP A 299 16.62 1.22 3.92
C TRP A 299 15.43 1.69 4.77
N PHE A 300 15.54 1.69 6.09
CA PHE A 300 14.47 2.19 6.96
C PHE A 300 14.15 3.67 6.75
N ALA A 301 15.13 4.46 6.29
CA ALA A 301 14.90 5.88 6.01
C ALA A 301 13.80 6.13 4.96
N LEU A 302 13.46 5.14 4.12
CA LEU A 302 12.37 5.25 3.14
C LEU A 302 11.01 5.54 3.80
N VAL A 303 10.80 5.19 5.08
CA VAL A 303 9.56 5.52 5.79
C VAL A 303 9.34 7.04 5.91
N LEU A 304 10.43 7.82 5.90
CA LEU A 304 10.35 9.28 6.01
C LEU A 304 9.68 9.92 4.80
N SER A 305 9.81 9.32 3.61
CA SER A 305 9.23 9.85 2.38
C SER A 305 7.70 10.00 2.45
N THR A 306 7.03 9.13 3.19
CA THR A 306 5.58 9.18 3.38
C THR A 306 5.18 9.74 4.75
N LEU A 307 5.88 9.39 5.83
CA LEU A 307 5.52 9.86 7.17
C LEU A 307 5.67 11.37 7.35
N ALA A 308 6.64 12.01 6.67
CA ALA A 308 6.89 13.44 6.82
C ALA A 308 5.66 14.29 6.51
N TRP A 309 5.08 14.11 5.31
CA TRP A 309 3.90 14.87 4.92
C TRP A 309 2.62 14.42 5.64
N ARG A 310 2.49 13.11 5.88
CA ARG A 310 1.34 12.55 6.59
C ARG A 310 1.23 13.10 8.01
N PHE A 311 2.35 13.18 8.72
CA PHE A 311 2.36 13.66 10.10
C PHE A 311 2.30 15.19 10.19
N ALA A 312 2.75 15.90 9.16
CA ALA A 312 2.55 17.33 9.05
C ALA A 312 1.09 17.69 8.72
N GLY A 313 0.34 16.80 8.07
CA GLY A 313 -1.06 17.00 7.74
C GLY A 313 -2.00 16.92 8.94
N SER A 314 -3.20 17.50 8.80
CA SER A 314 -4.26 17.52 9.82
C SER A 314 -5.30 16.39 9.68
N VAL A 315 -5.24 15.59 8.60
CA VAL A 315 -6.21 14.52 8.32
C VAL A 315 -5.98 13.33 9.22
N ASN A 316 -6.95 12.99 10.05
CA ASN A 316 -6.84 11.93 11.06
C ASN A 316 -6.50 10.56 10.45
N ALA A 317 -7.05 10.22 9.28
CA ALA A 317 -6.77 8.98 8.57
C ALA A 317 -5.27 8.78 8.26
N TYR A 318 -4.51 9.85 8.04
CA TYR A 318 -3.11 9.78 7.62
C TYR A 318 -2.18 9.13 8.66
N TYR A 319 -2.52 9.22 9.95
CA TYR A 319 -1.65 8.71 11.02
C TYR A 319 -2.26 7.58 11.84
N GLN A 320 -3.43 7.05 11.43
CA GLN A 320 -4.00 5.86 12.05
C GLN A 320 -3.14 4.62 11.76
N TRP A 321 -2.85 3.82 12.80
CA TRP A 321 -1.98 2.65 12.66
C TRP A 321 -2.74 1.39 12.20
N ASN A 322 -4.02 1.25 12.52
CA ASN A 322 -4.81 0.03 12.36
C ASN A 322 -5.88 0.09 11.27
N SER A 323 -5.93 1.18 10.52
CA SER A 323 -6.91 1.42 9.48
C SER A 323 -6.29 2.19 8.32
N TRP A 324 -7.01 2.26 7.21
CA TRP A 324 -6.61 2.94 5.98
C TRP A 324 -5.38 2.34 5.28
N HIS A 325 -5.20 2.69 4.04
CA HIS A 325 -4.17 2.15 3.14
C HIS A 325 -2.78 2.76 3.34
N TYR A 326 -2.67 3.89 4.03
CA TYR A 326 -1.43 4.70 4.10
C TYR A 326 -0.21 3.97 4.69
N ASN A 327 -0.42 2.93 5.47
CA ASN A 327 0.67 2.17 6.10
C ASN A 327 1.14 0.96 5.27
N ALA A 328 0.46 0.65 4.17
CA ALA A 328 0.78 -0.53 3.35
C ALA A 328 2.24 -0.52 2.87
N VAL A 329 2.74 0.62 2.41
CA VAL A 329 4.11 0.79 1.92
C VAL A 329 5.17 0.72 3.03
N LEU A 330 4.79 0.99 4.29
CA LEU A 330 5.72 0.95 5.43
C LEU A 330 6.09 -0.47 5.82
N VAL A 331 5.19 -1.44 5.62
CA VAL A 331 5.39 -2.83 6.04
C VAL A 331 6.55 -3.51 5.30
N PRO A 332 6.63 -3.49 3.95
CA PRO A 332 7.78 -4.05 3.24
C PRO A 332 9.09 -3.31 3.55
N ILE A 333 9.05 -1.99 3.76
CA ILE A 333 10.23 -1.22 4.15
C ILE A 333 10.77 -1.69 5.51
N ALA A 334 9.89 -1.79 6.52
CA ALA A 334 10.27 -2.21 7.88
C ALA A 334 10.80 -3.64 7.90
N ALA A 335 10.12 -4.57 7.22
CA ALA A 335 10.54 -5.98 7.13
C ALA A 335 11.91 -6.13 6.45
N CYS A 336 12.13 -5.45 5.33
CA CYS A 336 13.43 -5.50 4.64
C CYS A 336 14.54 -4.82 5.44
N ALA A 337 14.23 -3.74 6.18
CA ALA A 337 15.19 -3.09 7.07
C ALA A 337 15.63 -4.02 8.22
N LEU A 338 14.70 -4.75 8.84
CA LEU A 338 15.02 -5.81 9.82
C LEU A 338 15.93 -6.87 9.20
N LEU A 339 15.52 -7.43 8.04
CA LEU A 339 16.26 -8.50 7.38
C LEU A 339 17.64 -8.03 6.88
N ASP A 340 17.81 -6.76 6.51
CA ASP A 340 19.13 -6.19 6.17
C ASP A 340 20.09 -6.23 7.36
N VAL A 341 19.65 -5.83 8.55
CA VAL A 341 20.49 -5.86 9.75
C VAL A 341 20.82 -7.29 10.15
N VAL A 342 19.80 -8.15 10.18
CA VAL A 342 19.93 -9.55 10.56
C VAL A 342 20.83 -10.32 9.59
N SER A 343 20.72 -10.07 8.28
CA SER A 343 21.58 -10.73 7.29
C SER A 343 23.07 -10.46 7.54
N ARG A 344 23.41 -9.23 7.94
CA ARG A 344 24.80 -8.85 8.29
C ARG A 344 25.29 -9.48 9.59
N TRP A 345 24.40 -9.84 10.50
CA TRP A 345 24.75 -10.57 11.73
C TRP A 345 25.01 -12.05 11.47
N ILE A 346 24.16 -12.68 10.64
CA ILE A 346 24.25 -14.10 10.34
C ILE A 346 25.34 -14.40 9.31
N GLN A 347 25.56 -13.49 8.37
CA GLN A 347 26.54 -13.62 7.29
C GLN A 347 27.49 -12.41 7.32
N PRO A 348 28.35 -12.28 8.32
CA PRO A 348 29.32 -11.20 8.36
C PRO A 348 30.22 -11.29 7.12
N GLU A 349 30.59 -10.14 6.57
CA GLU A 349 31.55 -10.09 5.48
C GLU A 349 32.83 -10.79 5.94
N ARG A 350 33.36 -11.69 5.10
CA ARG A 350 34.61 -12.41 5.38
C ARG A 350 35.79 -11.44 5.32
N GLY A 351 35.96 -10.67 6.38
CA GLY A 351 37.09 -9.81 6.64
C GLY A 351 37.69 -10.17 7.99
N GLY A 352 38.76 -10.97 8.00
CA GLY A 352 39.60 -11.17 9.17
C GLY A 352 39.03 -12.05 10.28
N ALA A 353 38.63 -13.28 9.97
CA ALA A 353 38.61 -14.31 11.01
C ALA A 353 40.06 -14.68 11.30
N ASP A 354 40.53 -14.38 12.49
CA ASP A 354 41.84 -14.82 12.98
C ASP A 354 41.83 -16.37 13.04
N PRO A 355 42.71 -17.08 12.31
CA PRO A 355 42.70 -18.54 12.30
C PRO A 355 42.97 -19.18 13.65
N GLU A 356 43.41 -18.42 14.65
CA GLU A 356 43.92 -18.94 15.91
C GLU A 356 42.84 -19.14 17.02
N GLU A 357 41.57 -18.68 16.85
CA GLU A 357 40.52 -18.89 17.87
C GLU A 357 39.20 -19.47 17.34
N PRO A 358 39.14 -20.76 16.93
CA PRO A 358 37.91 -21.33 16.38
C PRO A 358 36.74 -21.47 17.40
N ALA A 359 37.05 -21.62 18.69
CA ALA A 359 36.05 -21.77 19.74
C ALA A 359 35.32 -20.46 20.05
N ARG A 360 36.02 -19.32 20.03
CA ARG A 360 35.45 -17.99 20.24
C ARG A 360 34.58 -17.57 19.05
N ALA A 361 35.03 -17.86 17.83
CA ALA A 361 34.26 -17.63 16.62
C ALA A 361 32.94 -18.42 16.59
N SER A 362 32.92 -19.65 17.09
CA SER A 362 31.68 -20.49 17.16
C SER A 362 30.69 -19.99 18.21
N PHE A 363 31.17 -19.51 19.36
CA PHE A 363 30.32 -18.91 20.40
C PHE A 363 29.68 -17.62 19.92
N ASP A 364 30.46 -16.73 19.27
CA ASP A 364 29.97 -15.49 18.70
C ASP A 364 28.94 -15.72 17.59
N GLU A 365 29.12 -16.75 16.77
CA GLU A 365 28.16 -17.14 15.74
C GLU A 365 26.83 -17.59 16.35
N LYS A 366 26.88 -18.45 17.35
CA LYS A 366 25.68 -18.92 18.05
C LYS A 366 24.93 -17.77 18.70
N TYR A 367 25.63 -16.86 19.38
CA TYR A 367 25.04 -15.69 20.01
C TYR A 367 24.38 -14.76 19.00
N ARG A 368 25.03 -14.48 17.87
CA ARG A 368 24.48 -13.66 16.78
C ARG A 368 23.21 -14.30 16.17
N ARG A 369 23.18 -15.63 15.99
CA ARG A 369 21.98 -16.34 15.53
C ARG A 369 20.83 -16.24 16.52
N VAL A 370 21.08 -16.42 17.82
CA VAL A 370 20.06 -16.25 18.86
C VAL A 370 19.52 -14.83 18.90
N ALA A 371 20.40 -13.83 18.85
CA ALA A 371 20.01 -12.42 18.80
C ALA A 371 19.18 -12.12 17.54
N ALA A 372 19.56 -12.66 16.39
CA ALA A 372 18.83 -12.51 15.14
C ALA A 372 17.40 -13.09 15.24
N TRP A 373 17.23 -14.26 15.85
CA TRP A 373 15.91 -14.84 16.11
C TRP A 373 15.10 -14.01 17.10
N ALA A 374 15.72 -13.54 18.19
CA ALA A 374 15.04 -12.71 19.18
C ALA A 374 14.44 -11.44 18.53
N VAL A 375 15.22 -10.72 17.71
CA VAL A 375 14.70 -9.52 17.05
C VAL A 375 13.70 -9.83 15.94
N ALA A 376 13.81 -10.99 15.26
CA ALA A 376 12.85 -11.43 14.26
C ALA A 376 11.48 -11.82 14.87
N CYS A 377 11.45 -12.17 16.16
CA CYS A 377 10.20 -12.42 16.90
C CYS A 377 9.48 -11.12 17.33
N VAL A 378 10.16 -9.98 17.41
CA VAL A 378 9.55 -8.71 17.87
C VAL A 378 8.33 -8.31 17.02
N PRO A 379 8.39 -8.31 15.67
CA PRO A 379 7.21 -8.02 14.86
C PRO A 379 6.04 -8.97 15.12
N ALA A 380 6.33 -10.26 15.35
CA ALA A 380 5.29 -11.27 15.65
C ALA A 380 4.62 -11.01 17.00
N VAL A 381 5.39 -10.66 18.03
CA VAL A 381 4.85 -10.25 19.35
C VAL A 381 4.02 -8.98 19.20
N SER A 382 4.52 -7.98 18.48
CA SER A 382 3.77 -6.74 18.20
C SER A 382 2.44 -7.02 17.51
N LEU A 383 2.44 -7.89 16.47
CA LEU A 383 1.24 -8.30 15.77
C LEU A 383 0.26 -9.02 16.71
N ALA A 384 0.73 -9.95 17.53
CA ALA A 384 -0.11 -10.69 18.47
C ALA A 384 -0.76 -9.76 19.51
N LEU A 385 -0.01 -8.81 20.06
CA LEU A 385 -0.52 -7.83 21.04
C LEU A 385 -1.53 -6.85 20.43
N THR A 386 -1.50 -6.64 19.14
CA THR A 386 -2.36 -5.68 18.43
C THR A 386 -3.45 -6.32 17.60
N ALA A 387 -3.47 -7.64 17.48
CA ALA A 387 -4.35 -8.40 16.58
C ALA A 387 -5.84 -8.04 16.72
N SER A 388 -6.33 -7.93 17.96
CA SER A 388 -7.76 -7.64 18.24
C SER A 388 -8.23 -6.26 17.73
N PHE A 389 -7.30 -5.36 17.42
CA PHE A 389 -7.59 -4.05 16.87
C PHE A 389 -7.53 -4.01 15.34
N LEU A 390 -7.07 -5.09 14.70
CA LEU A 390 -6.84 -5.16 13.27
C LEU A 390 -8.09 -5.71 12.53
N PRO A 391 -8.26 -5.39 11.25
CA PRO A 391 -9.44 -5.77 10.47
C PRO A 391 -9.75 -7.27 10.46
N LEU A 392 -8.75 -8.14 10.27
CA LEU A 392 -8.96 -9.59 10.22
C LEU A 392 -9.55 -10.19 11.49
N TRP A 393 -9.32 -9.56 12.65
CA TRP A 393 -9.97 -10.00 13.91
C TRP A 393 -11.47 -9.76 13.91
N LYS A 394 -11.93 -8.80 13.10
CA LYS A 394 -13.34 -8.41 12.95
C LYS A 394 -13.94 -9.00 11.68
N LEU A 395 -13.44 -10.16 11.24
CA LEU A 395 -13.89 -10.80 10.01
C LEU A 395 -15.44 -10.92 10.00
N PRO A 396 -16.14 -10.28 9.04
CA PRO A 396 -17.57 -10.42 8.90
C PRO A 396 -17.94 -11.85 8.50
N THR A 397 -19.19 -12.21 8.68
CA THR A 397 -19.71 -13.49 8.15
C THR A 397 -19.61 -13.51 6.62
N LEU A 398 -19.33 -14.69 6.05
CA LEU A 398 -19.38 -14.88 4.59
C LEU A 398 -20.83 -15.00 4.06
N ALA A 399 -21.80 -15.14 4.95
CA ALA A 399 -23.21 -15.14 4.57
C ALA A 399 -23.63 -13.73 4.12
N GLU A 400 -24.50 -13.70 3.12
CA GLU A 400 -25.10 -12.45 2.66
C GLU A 400 -25.98 -11.85 3.75
N SER A 401 -25.86 -10.54 3.99
CA SER A 401 -26.69 -9.85 4.96
C SER A 401 -28.09 -9.58 4.39
N PRO A 402 -29.14 -9.54 5.23
CA PRO A 402 -30.50 -9.13 4.78
C PRO A 402 -30.47 -7.73 4.11
N ARG A 403 -29.62 -6.83 4.57
CA ARG A 403 -29.41 -5.52 3.97
C ARG A 403 -28.87 -5.64 2.54
N MET A 404 -27.93 -6.56 2.31
CA MET A 404 -27.40 -6.81 0.97
C MET A 404 -28.45 -7.38 0.03
N ALA A 405 -29.26 -8.34 0.50
CA ALA A 405 -30.34 -8.91 -0.29
C ALA A 405 -31.37 -7.84 -0.70
N ALA A 406 -31.73 -6.93 0.22
CA ALA A 406 -32.60 -5.80 -0.08
C ALA A 406 -31.95 -4.81 -1.08
N ALA A 407 -30.69 -4.51 -0.91
CA ALA A 407 -29.92 -3.64 -1.80
C ALA A 407 -29.85 -4.22 -3.23
N GLN A 408 -29.68 -5.54 -3.37
CA GLN A 408 -29.63 -6.20 -4.67
C GLN A 408 -30.94 -5.98 -5.45
N GLY A 409 -32.11 -6.07 -4.80
CA GLY A 409 -33.38 -5.76 -5.45
C GLY A 409 -33.48 -4.35 -6.00
N ALA A 410 -32.88 -3.35 -5.31
CA ALA A 410 -32.82 -1.97 -5.79
C ALA A 410 -31.81 -1.81 -6.96
N LEU A 411 -30.67 -2.49 -6.90
CA LEU A 411 -29.64 -2.46 -7.96
C LEU A 411 -30.17 -3.08 -9.26
N ASP A 412 -30.96 -4.12 -9.18
CA ASP A 412 -31.52 -4.84 -10.33
C ASP A 412 -32.55 -4.01 -11.13
N VAL A 413 -33.11 -2.96 -10.51
CA VAL A 413 -34.05 -2.04 -11.18
C VAL A 413 -33.32 -1.08 -12.13
N VAL A 414 -32.01 -0.81 -11.89
CA VAL A 414 -31.24 0.14 -12.68
C VAL A 414 -30.66 -0.57 -13.91
N PRO A 415 -31.11 -0.23 -15.15
CA PRO A 415 -30.62 -0.89 -16.37
C PRO A 415 -29.17 -0.54 -16.67
N ALA A 416 -28.52 -1.37 -17.50
CA ALA A 416 -27.23 -1.03 -18.09
C ALA A 416 -27.32 0.23 -18.96
N GLY A 417 -26.29 1.07 -18.93
CA GLY A 417 -26.24 2.34 -19.66
C GLY A 417 -26.99 3.49 -19.00
N ALA A 418 -27.69 3.26 -17.88
CA ALA A 418 -28.40 4.33 -17.16
C ALA A 418 -27.40 5.28 -16.45
N ARG A 419 -27.81 6.53 -16.30
CA ARG A 419 -27.18 7.51 -15.40
C ARG A 419 -27.85 7.42 -14.04
N VAL A 420 -27.04 7.21 -12.98
CA VAL A 420 -27.54 6.98 -11.64
C VAL A 420 -26.72 7.72 -10.60
N GLU A 421 -27.43 8.39 -9.69
CA GLU A 421 -26.83 8.90 -8.43
C GLU A 421 -26.98 7.89 -7.31
N SER A 422 -25.95 7.79 -6.48
CA SER A 422 -25.99 6.87 -5.34
C SER A 422 -25.10 7.35 -4.19
N ASP A 423 -25.30 6.73 -3.02
CA ASP A 423 -24.43 6.90 -1.84
C ASP A 423 -23.26 5.92 -1.82
N THR A 424 -22.36 6.11 -0.86
CA THR A 424 -21.13 5.33 -0.69
C THR A 424 -21.37 3.81 -0.66
N THR A 425 -22.50 3.37 -0.13
CA THR A 425 -22.79 1.93 0.06
C THR A 425 -22.95 1.20 -1.28
N LEU A 426 -23.56 1.85 -2.27
CA LEU A 426 -23.98 1.21 -3.51
C LEU A 426 -23.14 1.63 -4.73
N LEU A 427 -22.42 2.74 -4.67
CA LEU A 427 -21.62 3.28 -5.79
C LEU A 427 -20.82 2.21 -6.53
N ALA A 428 -19.93 1.50 -5.83
CA ALA A 428 -19.04 0.53 -6.45
C ALA A 428 -19.76 -0.65 -7.11
N ARG A 429 -21.01 -0.92 -6.72
CA ARG A 429 -21.85 -1.96 -7.31
C ARG A 429 -22.55 -1.51 -8.59
N LEU A 430 -22.81 -0.22 -8.69
CA LEU A 430 -23.46 0.39 -9.84
C LEU A 430 -22.50 0.66 -10.99
N VAL A 431 -21.21 0.92 -10.70
CA VAL A 431 -20.19 1.26 -11.72
C VAL A 431 -20.16 0.32 -12.94
N PRO A 432 -20.28 -1.03 -12.83
CA PRO A 432 -20.24 -1.86 -14.01
C PRO A 432 -21.37 -1.53 -15.00
N GLY A 433 -20.97 -0.92 -16.14
CA GLY A 433 -21.87 -0.65 -17.27
C GLY A 433 -22.85 0.49 -17.08
N ARG A 434 -22.66 1.38 -16.11
CA ARG A 434 -23.49 2.56 -15.85
C ARG A 434 -22.61 3.81 -15.68
N ASP A 435 -23.22 4.99 -15.83
CA ASP A 435 -22.62 6.26 -15.49
C ASP A 435 -23.04 6.64 -14.07
N VAL A 436 -22.14 6.50 -13.12
CA VAL A 436 -22.47 6.62 -11.68
C VAL A 436 -21.98 7.94 -11.14
N TYR A 437 -22.82 8.61 -10.36
CA TYR A 437 -22.55 9.90 -9.74
C TYR A 437 -22.74 9.79 -8.22
N TRP A 438 -21.97 10.56 -7.49
CA TRP A 438 -22.22 10.75 -6.07
C TRP A 438 -23.42 11.67 -5.86
N VAL A 439 -24.27 11.35 -4.89
CA VAL A 439 -25.46 12.14 -4.57
C VAL A 439 -25.09 13.63 -4.37
N GLY A 440 -25.75 14.49 -5.14
CA GLY A 440 -25.56 15.92 -5.13
C GLY A 440 -24.50 16.48 -6.08
N THR A 441 -23.72 15.63 -6.76
CA THR A 441 -22.71 16.11 -7.72
C THR A 441 -23.30 16.49 -9.09
N THR A 442 -24.54 16.12 -9.35
CA THR A 442 -25.23 16.37 -10.62
C THR A 442 -26.08 17.65 -10.59
N VAL A 443 -26.08 18.39 -9.49
CA VAL A 443 -26.83 19.66 -9.38
C VAL A 443 -26.33 20.65 -10.44
N GLY A 444 -27.24 21.09 -11.30
CA GLY A 444 -26.93 22.01 -12.41
C GLY A 444 -26.52 21.35 -13.71
N MET A 445 -26.55 20.03 -13.82
CA MET A 445 -26.38 19.33 -15.09
C MET A 445 -27.63 19.56 -16.00
N ASP A 446 -27.40 19.76 -17.30
CA ASP A 446 -28.48 19.90 -18.30
C ASP A 446 -29.33 18.63 -18.39
N THR A 447 -28.74 17.49 -18.16
CA THR A 447 -29.40 16.18 -18.15
C THR A 447 -29.18 15.50 -16.81
N PRO A 448 -30.19 15.51 -15.92
CA PRO A 448 -30.10 14.87 -14.61
C PRO A 448 -29.99 13.34 -14.72
N PRO A 449 -29.58 12.65 -13.64
CA PRO A 449 -29.62 11.18 -13.57
C PRO A 449 -31.05 10.67 -13.73
N GLU A 450 -31.18 9.51 -14.35
CA GLU A 450 -32.46 8.84 -14.58
C GLU A 450 -32.93 8.10 -13.33
N TYR A 451 -31.95 7.72 -12.47
CA TYR A 451 -32.20 6.97 -11.24
C TYR A 451 -31.43 7.59 -10.09
N VAL A 452 -32.06 7.54 -8.91
CA VAL A 452 -31.40 7.82 -7.61
C VAL A 452 -31.61 6.59 -6.73
N VAL A 453 -30.52 5.94 -6.33
CA VAL A 453 -30.56 4.72 -5.52
C VAL A 453 -29.73 4.96 -4.27
N VAL A 454 -30.36 4.93 -3.11
CA VAL A 454 -29.74 5.23 -1.83
C VAL A 454 -30.02 4.15 -0.80
N ASP A 455 -29.03 3.88 0.04
CA ASP A 455 -29.20 3.05 1.22
C ASP A 455 -29.47 3.95 2.43
N ARG A 456 -30.67 3.91 2.97
CA ARG A 456 -31.07 4.71 4.13
C ARG A 456 -30.20 4.49 5.38
N GLN A 457 -29.49 3.37 5.46
CA GLN A 457 -28.58 3.05 6.54
C GLN A 457 -27.12 3.46 6.24
N SER A 458 -26.89 4.16 5.13
CA SER A 458 -25.55 4.63 4.78
C SER A 458 -25.05 5.66 5.80
N TYR A 459 -23.80 5.53 6.22
CA TYR A 459 -23.15 6.53 7.08
C TYR A 459 -22.98 7.90 6.39
N ALA A 460 -23.09 7.96 5.08
CA ALA A 460 -23.00 9.20 4.31
C ALA A 460 -24.09 10.24 4.71
N TRP A 461 -25.19 9.75 5.26
CA TRP A 461 -26.29 10.61 5.69
C TRP A 461 -26.15 11.17 7.10
N GLY A 462 -25.08 10.84 7.83
CA GLY A 462 -24.82 11.35 9.20
C GLY A 462 -25.94 11.07 10.20
N GLY A 463 -26.77 10.05 9.95
CA GLY A 463 -27.96 9.73 10.74
C GLY A 463 -29.18 10.61 10.42
N ALA A 464 -29.13 11.49 9.42
CA ALA A 464 -30.31 12.18 8.91
C ALA A 464 -31.21 11.19 8.13
N GLU A 465 -32.50 11.21 8.40
CA GLU A 465 -33.47 10.51 7.55
C GLU A 465 -33.47 11.15 6.16
N VAL A 466 -33.43 10.33 5.12
CA VAL A 466 -33.62 10.79 3.75
C VAL A 466 -35.13 10.75 3.50
N ASP A 467 -35.74 11.94 3.36
CA ASP A 467 -37.14 12.10 2.99
C ASP A 467 -37.40 11.66 1.55
#